data_068e6586049f315ec0f1634e146a02f5
#
_entry.id   068e6586049f315ec0f1634e146a02f5
#
_cell.length_a   1.000
_cell.length_b   1.000
_cell.length_c   1.000
_cell.angle_alpha   90.00
_cell.angle_beta   90.00
_cell.angle_gamma   90.00
#
_symmetry.space_group_name_H-M   'P 1'
#
loop_
_entity.id
_entity.type
_entity.pdbx_description
1 polymer ?
#
loop_
_entity_poly.entity_id
_entity_poly.type
_entity_poly.pdbx_seq_one_letter_code
_entity_poly.pdbx_strand_id
1 'polypeptide(L)'
;MSATRPSLPLTGGCSCGAIRYEIASFPLLLYTCNCTDCQRASGSAFALNMPVAARDFHILQGEPKGWRHTSPTGVAVISWFCGDCGGRLYGDRAGRAEIVNVRVFCGNG
;
A
#
# COMPACT_ATOMS: atom_id res chain seq x y z
N MET A 1 -8.57 -2.04 27.10
CA MET A 1 -8.94 -2.60 25.80
C MET A 1 -7.88 -3.59 25.37
N SER A 2 -8.25 -4.80 25.16
CA SER A 2 -7.31 -5.78 24.66
C SER A 2 -7.12 -5.55 23.16
N ALA A 3 -5.89 -5.36 22.74
CA ALA A 3 -5.57 -5.29 21.33
C ALA A 3 -5.64 -6.70 20.78
N THR A 4 -6.77 -7.04 20.19
CA THR A 4 -6.91 -8.32 19.52
C THR A 4 -6.19 -8.25 18.18
N ARG A 5 -5.28 -9.15 17.93
CA ARG A 5 -4.63 -9.25 16.63
C ARG A 5 -5.67 -9.64 15.59
N PRO A 6 -5.71 -8.96 14.45
CA PRO A 6 -6.60 -9.40 13.37
C PRO A 6 -6.17 -10.76 12.87
N SER A 7 -7.14 -11.55 12.45
CA SER A 7 -6.87 -12.86 11.86
C SER A 7 -6.33 -12.71 10.46
N LEU A 8 -5.41 -13.60 10.08
CA LEU A 8 -4.95 -13.71 8.70
C LEU A 8 -5.96 -14.50 7.86
N PRO A 9 -6.12 -14.17 6.57
CA PRO A 9 -5.45 -13.07 5.89
C PRO A 9 -6.05 -11.71 6.25
N LEU A 10 -5.23 -10.68 6.17
CA LEU A 10 -5.72 -9.30 6.26
C LEU A 10 -6.30 -8.91 4.92
N THR A 11 -7.41 -8.20 4.91
CA THR A 11 -8.05 -7.77 3.66
C THR A 11 -8.19 -6.26 3.62
N GLY A 12 -8.21 -5.72 2.43
CA GLY A 12 -8.39 -4.30 2.23
C GLY A 12 -8.71 -3.96 0.78
N GLY A 13 -8.72 -2.70 0.47
CA GLY A 13 -9.00 -2.26 -0.88
C GLY A 13 -9.21 -0.75 -0.98
N CYS A 14 -9.73 -0.30 -2.12
CA CYS A 14 -10.01 1.10 -2.37
C CYS A 14 -11.36 1.53 -1.79
N SER A 15 -11.58 2.83 -1.75
CA SER A 15 -12.80 3.40 -1.18
C SER A 15 -14.07 3.01 -1.93
N CYS A 16 -14.00 2.87 -3.25
CA CYS A 16 -15.17 2.51 -4.04
C CYS A 16 -15.45 1.01 -4.09
N GLY A 17 -14.54 0.19 -3.57
CA GLY A 17 -14.70 -1.26 -3.54
C GLY A 17 -14.34 -1.98 -4.84
N ALA A 18 -13.92 -1.26 -5.88
CA ALA A 18 -13.58 -1.88 -7.16
C ALA A 18 -12.35 -2.78 -7.06
N ILE A 19 -11.42 -2.45 -6.17
CA ILE A 19 -10.20 -3.21 -5.96
C ILE A 19 -10.17 -3.76 -4.55
N ARG A 20 -9.92 -5.06 -4.45
CA ARG A 20 -9.79 -5.76 -3.16
C ARG A 20 -8.51 -6.57 -3.17
N TYR A 21 -7.85 -6.65 -2.02
CA TYR A 21 -6.62 -7.42 -1.87
C TYR A 21 -6.62 -8.17 -0.55
N GLU A 22 -5.71 -9.14 -0.45
CA GLU A 22 -5.44 -9.82 0.81
C GLU A 22 -3.94 -9.87 1.08
N ILE A 23 -3.59 -9.91 2.34
CA ILE A 23 -2.22 -10.06 2.82
C ILE A 23 -2.20 -11.31 3.68
N ALA A 24 -1.43 -12.32 3.26
CA ALA A 24 -1.42 -13.63 3.89
C ALA A 24 -0.50 -13.70 5.10
N SER A 25 0.29 -12.68 5.36
CA SER A 25 1.19 -12.62 6.52
C SER A 25 1.10 -11.27 7.20
N PHE A 26 1.55 -11.18 8.44
CA PHE A 26 1.60 -9.89 9.13
C PHE A 26 2.65 -8.98 8.50
N PRO A 27 2.41 -7.65 8.49
CA PRO A 27 3.40 -6.71 7.99
C PRO A 27 4.72 -6.82 8.73
N LEU A 28 5.83 -6.57 8.02
CA LEU A 28 7.15 -6.61 8.61
C LEU A 28 7.34 -5.52 9.67
N LEU A 29 6.75 -4.35 9.41
CA LEU A 29 6.72 -3.25 10.35
C LEU A 29 5.70 -2.21 9.89
N LEU A 30 5.53 -1.18 10.70
CA LEU A 30 4.65 -0.06 10.38
C LEU A 30 5.50 1.21 10.50
N TYR A 31 5.52 2.05 9.46
CA TYR A 31 6.33 3.26 9.52
C TYR A 31 5.66 4.42 8.78
N THR A 32 6.10 5.64 9.14
CA THR A 32 5.68 6.85 8.47
C THR A 32 6.73 7.28 7.44
N CYS A 33 6.27 7.86 6.34
CA CYS A 33 7.14 8.47 5.35
C CYS A 33 6.74 9.92 5.18
N ASN A 34 7.71 10.84 5.41
CA ASN A 34 7.49 12.29 5.37
C ASN A 34 8.05 12.94 4.10
N CYS A 35 8.51 12.16 3.13
CA CYS A 35 9.05 12.76 1.91
C CYS A 35 7.95 13.53 1.16
N THR A 36 8.34 14.40 0.24
CA THR A 36 7.38 15.23 -0.48
C THR A 36 6.39 14.40 -1.30
N ASP A 37 6.84 13.28 -1.86
CA ASP A 37 5.93 12.38 -2.59
C ASP A 37 4.87 11.80 -1.66
N CYS A 38 5.26 11.37 -0.47
CA CYS A 38 4.33 10.82 0.50
C CYS A 38 3.35 11.89 1.01
N GLN A 39 3.82 13.10 1.22
CA GLN A 39 2.96 14.21 1.62
C GLN A 39 1.91 14.51 0.55
N ARG A 40 2.33 14.55 -0.71
CA ARG A 40 1.42 14.80 -1.82
C ARG A 40 0.43 13.66 -2.01
N ALA A 41 0.90 12.43 -1.92
CA ALA A 41 0.06 11.25 -2.12
C ALA A 41 -0.99 11.10 -1.03
N SER A 42 -0.67 11.45 0.21
CA SER A 42 -1.58 11.30 1.35
C SER A 42 -2.40 12.55 1.64
N GLY A 43 -1.98 13.71 1.12
CA GLY A 43 -2.61 14.98 1.46
C GLY A 43 -2.36 15.38 2.91
N SER A 44 -1.31 14.88 3.53
CA SER A 44 -0.96 15.20 4.91
C SER A 44 0.55 15.29 5.08
N ALA A 45 1.00 15.47 6.32
CA ALA A 45 2.43 15.60 6.61
C ALA A 45 3.21 14.29 6.39
N PHE A 46 2.53 13.16 6.32
CA PHE A 46 3.17 11.85 6.18
C PHE A 46 2.20 10.82 5.57
N ALA A 47 2.76 9.70 5.13
CA ALA A 47 2.00 8.53 4.77
C ALA A 47 2.36 7.38 5.72
N LEU A 48 1.37 6.56 6.08
CA LEU A 48 1.56 5.36 6.87
C LEU A 48 1.71 4.16 5.93
N ASN A 49 2.81 3.45 6.04
CA ASN A 49 3.15 2.34 5.18
C ASN A 49 3.36 1.05 5.96
N MET A 50 2.91 -0.05 5.36
CA MET A 50 3.15 -1.41 5.87
C MET A 50 3.96 -2.18 4.83
N PRO A 51 5.27 -2.40 5.05
CA PRO A 51 6.01 -3.31 4.19
C PRO A 51 5.53 -4.74 4.39
N VAL A 52 5.20 -5.39 3.29
CA VAL A 52 4.69 -6.76 3.28
C VAL A 52 5.47 -7.55 2.24
N ALA A 53 5.69 -8.84 2.53
CA ALA A 53 6.32 -9.71 1.54
C ALA A 53 5.43 -9.80 0.29
N ALA A 54 6.02 -9.53 -0.88
CA ALA A 54 5.26 -9.50 -2.13
C ALA A 54 4.55 -10.83 -2.40
N ARG A 55 5.16 -11.95 -2.01
CA ARG A 55 4.57 -13.28 -2.19
C ARG A 55 3.29 -13.48 -1.41
N ASP A 56 3.07 -12.68 -0.37
CA ASP A 56 1.91 -12.77 0.51
C ASP A 56 0.85 -11.70 0.20
N PHE A 57 1.08 -10.89 -0.81
CA PHE A 57 0.16 -9.83 -1.22
C PHE A 57 -0.54 -10.24 -2.51
N HIS A 58 -1.87 -10.35 -2.48
CA HIS A 58 -2.64 -10.83 -3.62
C HIS A 58 -3.81 -9.90 -3.91
N ILE A 59 -3.94 -9.51 -5.18
CA ILE A 59 -5.11 -8.77 -5.65
C ILE A 59 -6.22 -9.78 -5.91
N LEU A 60 -7.31 -9.64 -5.20
CA LEU A 60 -8.46 -10.55 -5.30
C LEU A 60 -9.47 -10.08 -6.34
N GLN A 61 -9.57 -8.78 -6.56
CA GLN A 61 -10.56 -8.19 -7.45
C GLN A 61 -10.03 -6.89 -8.02
N GLY A 62 -10.32 -6.66 -9.30
CA GLY A 62 -10.00 -5.42 -9.98
C GLY A 62 -8.55 -5.34 -10.47
N GLU A 63 -8.27 -4.28 -11.20
CA GLU A 63 -6.94 -4.02 -11.75
C GLU A 63 -6.47 -2.63 -11.32
N PRO A 64 -5.47 -2.54 -10.42
CA PRO A 64 -4.89 -1.24 -10.06
C PRO A 64 -4.18 -0.62 -11.25
N LYS A 65 -4.17 0.70 -11.29
CA LYS A 65 -3.36 1.46 -12.24
C LYS A 65 -2.05 1.85 -11.59
N GLY A 66 -0.98 1.81 -12.37
CA GLY A 66 0.34 2.15 -11.89
C GLY A 66 0.81 3.49 -12.43
N TRP A 67 1.42 4.27 -11.56
CA TRP A 67 2.10 5.51 -11.93
C TRP A 67 3.57 5.39 -11.57
N ARG A 68 4.42 5.39 -12.61
CA ARG A 68 5.86 5.30 -12.44
C ARG A 68 6.44 6.68 -12.23
N HIS A 69 7.24 6.85 -11.19
CA HIS A 69 7.90 8.11 -10.90
C HIS A 69 9.22 7.86 -10.17
N THR A 70 10.02 8.92 -10.06
CA THR A 70 11.28 8.87 -9.32
C THR A 70 11.07 9.54 -7.97
N SER A 71 11.46 8.85 -6.90
CA SER A 71 11.36 9.41 -5.56
C SER A 71 12.39 10.54 -5.37
N PRO A 72 12.24 11.38 -4.33
CA PRO A 72 13.20 12.44 -4.04
C PRO A 72 14.63 11.95 -3.87
N THR A 73 14.82 10.68 -3.49
CA THR A 73 16.14 10.08 -3.35
C THR A 73 16.68 9.44 -4.63
N GLY A 74 15.95 9.56 -5.74
CA GLY A 74 16.40 9.07 -7.04
C GLY A 74 16.01 7.62 -7.34
N VAL A 75 15.18 7.00 -6.52
CA VAL A 75 14.75 5.62 -6.72
C VAL A 75 13.48 5.57 -7.55
N ALA A 76 13.43 4.70 -8.56
CA ALA A 76 12.23 4.49 -9.35
C ALA A 76 11.17 3.76 -8.51
N VAL A 77 9.95 4.29 -8.53
CA VAL A 77 8.83 3.77 -7.76
C VAL A 77 7.60 3.68 -8.65
N ILE A 78 6.79 2.66 -8.46
CA ILE A 78 5.47 2.58 -9.08
C ILE A 78 4.45 2.68 -7.96
N SER A 79 3.58 3.69 -8.04
CA SER A 79 2.46 3.84 -7.10
C SER A 79 1.21 3.28 -7.74
N TRP A 80 0.60 2.31 -7.09
CA TRP A 80 -0.60 1.65 -7.59
C TRP A 80 -1.84 2.22 -6.92
N PHE A 81 -2.86 2.48 -7.72
CA PHE A 81 -4.07 3.15 -7.26
C PHE A 81 -5.29 2.64 -8.03
N CYS A 82 -6.47 2.91 -7.48
CA CYS A 82 -7.72 2.59 -8.15
C CYS A 82 -8.00 3.63 -9.24
N GLY A 83 -8.24 3.18 -10.46
CA GLY A 83 -8.56 4.09 -11.57
C GLY A 83 -9.93 4.75 -11.45
N ASP A 84 -10.82 4.20 -10.62
CA ASP A 84 -12.17 4.73 -10.46
C ASP A 84 -12.28 5.77 -9.36
N CYS A 85 -11.68 5.52 -8.18
CA CYS A 85 -11.77 6.45 -7.06
C CYS A 85 -10.47 7.17 -6.74
N GLY A 86 -9.36 6.79 -7.39
CA GLY A 86 -8.05 7.40 -7.15
C GLY A 86 -7.38 6.98 -5.87
N GLY A 87 -7.95 6.06 -5.11
CA GLY A 87 -7.39 5.63 -3.83
C GLY A 87 -6.05 4.93 -3.99
N ARG A 88 -5.04 5.39 -3.25
CA ARG A 88 -3.71 4.77 -3.26
C ARG A 88 -3.76 3.47 -2.51
N LEU A 89 -3.17 2.42 -3.08
CA LEU A 89 -3.23 1.08 -2.52
C LEU A 89 -1.87 0.62 -2.00
N TYR A 90 -0.87 0.59 -2.87
CA TYR A 90 0.46 0.14 -2.50
C TYR A 90 1.50 0.68 -3.47
N GLY A 91 2.76 0.48 -3.14
CA GLY A 91 3.86 0.91 -3.98
C GLY A 91 4.91 -0.17 -4.14
N ASP A 92 5.49 -0.22 -5.33
CA ASP A 92 6.65 -1.06 -5.64
C ASP A 92 7.87 -0.18 -5.79
N ARG A 93 8.99 -0.67 -5.31
CA ARG A 93 10.25 0.06 -5.37
C ARG A 93 11.25 -0.73 -6.20
N ALA A 94 11.93 -0.06 -7.13
CA ALA A 94 12.96 -0.70 -7.93
C ALA A 94 14.05 -1.31 -7.04
N GLY A 95 14.46 -2.53 -7.37
CA GLY A 95 15.44 -3.25 -6.59
C GLY A 95 14.90 -3.96 -5.36
N ARG A 96 13.60 -3.84 -5.09
CA ARG A 96 12.96 -4.50 -3.95
C ARG A 96 11.69 -5.22 -4.37
N ALA A 97 11.81 -6.12 -5.34
CA ALA A 97 10.66 -6.85 -5.85
C ALA A 97 10.03 -7.78 -4.81
N GLU A 98 10.76 -8.14 -3.76
CA GLU A 98 10.27 -9.03 -2.70
C GLU A 98 9.40 -8.34 -1.66
N ILE A 99 9.31 -7.02 -1.70
CA ILE A 99 8.54 -6.25 -0.70
C ILE A 99 7.63 -5.25 -1.42
N VAL A 100 6.38 -5.17 -0.97
CA VAL A 100 5.46 -4.11 -1.38
C VAL A 100 5.09 -3.27 -0.16
N ASN A 101 4.94 -1.96 -0.34
CA ASN A 101 4.52 -1.05 0.71
C ASN A 101 3.03 -0.79 0.57
N VAL A 102 2.24 -1.33 1.49
CA VAL A 102 0.78 -1.19 1.48
C VAL A 102 0.40 0.03 2.31
N ARG A 103 -0.57 0.80 1.84
CA ARG A 103 -1.10 1.96 2.58
C ARG A 103 -2.00 1.45 3.71
N VAL A 104 -1.71 1.88 4.92
CA VAL A 104 -2.39 1.38 6.12
C VAL A 104 -3.89 1.63 6.07
N PHE A 105 -4.30 2.79 5.60
CA PHE A 105 -5.72 3.16 5.60
C PHE A 105 -6.54 2.38 4.58
N CYS A 106 -5.92 1.63 3.71
CA CYS A 106 -6.61 0.72 2.80
C CYS A 106 -6.81 -0.66 3.40
N GLY A 107 -6.20 -0.93 4.56
CA GLY A 107 -6.17 -2.25 5.17
C GLY A 107 -7.43 -2.66 5.91
N ASN A 108 -8.43 -1.81 5.99
CA ASN A 108 -9.66 -2.10 6.71
C ASN A 108 -10.85 -2.28 5.76
N GLY A 109 -10.57 -2.82 4.67
CA GLY A 109 -11.60 -3.06 3.66
C GLY A 109 -13.05 -3.07 4.06
#